data_9adadcd140c0ceabd2130f0fd7e7a62a
#
_entry.id   9adadcd140c0ceabd2130f0fd7e7a62a
#
_cell.length_a   1.000
_cell.length_b   1.000
_cell.length_c   1.000
_cell.angle_alpha   90.00
_cell.angle_beta   90.00
_cell.angle_gamma   90.00
#
_symmetry.space_group_name_H-M   'P 1'
#
loop_
_entity.id
_entity.type
_entity.pdbx_description
1 polymer ?
#
loop_
_entity_poly.entity_id
_entity_poly.type
_entity_poly.pdbx_seq_one_letter_code
_entity_poly.pdbx_strand_id
1 'polypeptide(L)'
;KGDVMYYTSSNEDYTKSGLYSYNLITGENAQLYEQAQSDGSGNSSWVSGYTVADSGEVYLFVTKNQMDESSVTEDYSDATLDDVLSYMADQWGYSAEDAEKDWNDYYAKDYTDENGNVNYGRFLLAQNARFIQTSSILKVDTSGNIAFEQDMDLGANAENVSCNGIAVDKEGNLYLALNTWSNNDSGNSVSSDEYFTLVIGEDGS
;
A
#
# COMPACT_ATOMS: atom_id res chain seq x y z
N LYS A 1 -15.55 -18.04 5.78
CA LYS A 1 -15.84 -18.85 6.96
C LYS A 1 -17.32 -19.23 6.92
N GLY A 2 -17.69 -20.47 7.22
CA GLY A 2 -19.04 -20.98 6.93
C GLY A 2 -19.31 -20.90 5.42
N ASP A 3 -20.40 -20.24 5.04
CA ASP A 3 -20.83 -20.07 3.64
C ASP A 3 -20.31 -18.76 3.02
N VAL A 4 -19.37 -18.06 3.68
CA VAL A 4 -18.79 -16.81 3.20
C VAL A 4 -17.32 -17.03 2.81
N MET A 5 -16.99 -16.69 1.59
CA MET A 5 -15.62 -16.62 1.07
C MET A 5 -15.11 -15.18 1.21
N TYR A 6 -13.88 -15.04 1.68
CA TYR A 6 -13.18 -13.76 1.75
C TYR A 6 -12.01 -13.79 0.77
N TYR A 7 -11.79 -12.69 0.06
CA TYR A 7 -10.74 -12.64 -0.96
C TYR A 7 -10.32 -11.20 -1.26
N THR A 8 -9.08 -11.04 -1.67
CA THR A 8 -8.58 -9.77 -2.22
C THR A 8 -8.79 -9.78 -3.74
N SER A 9 -9.17 -8.65 -4.30
CA SER A 9 -9.36 -8.50 -5.74
C SER A 9 -9.11 -7.06 -6.18
N SER A 10 -8.85 -6.91 -7.47
CA SER A 10 -8.81 -5.62 -8.17
C SER A 10 -9.80 -5.66 -9.33
N ASN A 11 -10.29 -4.50 -9.75
CA ASN A 11 -11.03 -4.36 -11.00
C ASN A 11 -10.08 -4.45 -12.21
N GLU A 12 -10.63 -4.54 -13.44
CA GLU A 12 -9.85 -4.79 -14.66
C GLU A 12 -8.80 -3.69 -14.95
N ASP A 13 -9.09 -2.45 -14.58
CA ASP A 13 -8.22 -1.30 -14.80
C ASP A 13 -7.35 -0.96 -13.57
N TYR A 14 -7.40 -1.79 -12.52
CA TYR A 14 -6.67 -1.62 -11.26
C TYR A 14 -6.93 -0.30 -10.52
N THR A 15 -7.99 0.43 -10.85
CA THR A 15 -8.35 1.67 -10.17
C THR A 15 -9.02 1.43 -8.82
N LYS A 16 -9.46 0.19 -8.57
CA LYS A 16 -10.03 -0.25 -7.28
C LYS A 16 -9.51 -1.62 -6.94
N SER A 17 -9.02 -1.74 -5.74
CA SER A 17 -8.66 -3.02 -5.14
C SER A 17 -9.05 -3.04 -3.66
N GLY A 18 -9.10 -4.20 -3.06
CA GLY A 18 -9.47 -4.31 -1.66
C GLY A 18 -9.77 -5.73 -1.21
N LEU A 19 -10.38 -5.80 -0.03
CA LEU A 19 -10.91 -7.04 0.51
C LEU A 19 -12.42 -7.11 0.28
N TYR A 20 -12.86 -8.28 -0.14
CA TYR A 20 -14.26 -8.59 -0.45
C TYR A 20 -14.73 -9.82 0.31
N SER A 21 -16.04 -9.90 0.53
CA SER A 21 -16.71 -11.12 0.95
C SER A 21 -17.74 -11.55 -0.10
N TYR A 22 -17.89 -12.86 -0.28
CA TYR A 22 -18.87 -13.47 -1.16
C TYR A 22 -19.64 -14.54 -0.42
N ASN A 23 -20.96 -14.39 -0.34
CA ASN A 23 -21.83 -15.38 0.25
C ASN A 23 -22.17 -16.46 -0.80
N LEU A 24 -21.70 -17.68 -0.54
CA LEU A 24 -21.85 -18.83 -1.45
C LEU A 24 -23.31 -19.30 -1.63
N ILE A 25 -24.20 -18.95 -0.70
CA ILE A 25 -25.61 -19.33 -0.74
C ILE A 25 -26.44 -18.25 -1.43
N THR A 26 -26.29 -16.98 -1.04
CA THR A 26 -27.11 -15.88 -1.55
C THR A 26 -26.55 -15.27 -2.84
N GLY A 27 -25.25 -15.47 -3.11
CA GLY A 27 -24.54 -14.84 -4.23
C GLY A 27 -24.22 -13.36 -3.97
N GLU A 28 -24.44 -12.85 -2.76
CA GLU A 28 -24.13 -11.47 -2.42
C GLU A 28 -22.60 -11.25 -2.34
N ASN A 29 -22.15 -10.18 -2.97
CA ASN A 29 -20.76 -9.71 -2.92
C ASN A 29 -20.71 -8.37 -2.23
N ALA A 30 -19.83 -8.20 -1.24
CA ALA A 30 -19.64 -6.96 -0.52
C ALA A 30 -18.15 -6.60 -0.46
N GLN A 31 -17.82 -5.33 -0.69
CA GLN A 31 -16.49 -4.79 -0.42
C GLN A 31 -16.41 -4.42 1.07
N LEU A 32 -15.44 -5.01 1.76
CA LEU A 32 -15.21 -4.80 3.19
C LEU A 32 -14.13 -3.75 3.45
N TYR A 33 -13.17 -3.62 2.55
CA TYR A 33 -12.10 -2.64 2.64
C TYR A 33 -11.65 -2.23 1.24
N GLU A 34 -11.50 -0.93 1.00
CA GLU A 34 -10.95 -0.37 -0.24
C GLU A 34 -9.51 0.07 -0.01
N GLN A 35 -8.59 -0.43 -0.82
CA GLN A 35 -7.20 -0.01 -0.81
C GLN A 35 -7.06 1.34 -1.50
N ALA A 36 -6.31 2.25 -0.89
CA ALA A 36 -5.93 3.47 -1.58
C ALA A 36 -4.96 3.13 -2.72
N GLN A 37 -5.37 3.45 -3.94
CA GLN A 37 -4.52 3.34 -5.11
C GLN A 37 -3.54 4.52 -5.15
N SER A 38 -2.45 4.36 -5.89
CA SER A 38 -1.59 5.49 -6.20
C SER A 38 -2.39 6.54 -6.99
N ASP A 39 -2.41 7.74 -6.47
CA ASP A 39 -3.12 8.89 -7.04
C ASP A 39 -2.16 9.85 -7.78
N GLY A 40 -1.00 9.33 -8.24
CA GLY A 40 0.09 10.14 -8.77
C GLY A 40 0.86 10.92 -7.69
N SER A 41 0.40 10.90 -6.43
CA SER A 41 1.15 11.46 -5.30
C SER A 41 2.25 10.52 -4.81
N GLY A 42 2.25 9.27 -5.28
CA GLY A 42 3.11 8.21 -4.78
C GLY A 42 2.58 7.53 -3.51
N ASN A 43 1.48 8.03 -2.93
CA ASN A 43 0.85 7.38 -1.77
C ASN A 43 0.04 6.16 -2.23
N SER A 44 0.15 5.09 -1.48
CA SER A 44 -0.59 3.85 -1.76
C SER A 44 -0.81 3.04 -0.49
N SER A 45 -1.78 2.13 -0.50
CA SER A 45 -1.96 1.15 0.56
C SER A 45 -2.33 -0.20 -0.03
N TRP A 46 -2.00 -1.28 0.69
CA TRP A 46 -2.41 -2.63 0.31
C TRP A 46 -2.64 -3.51 1.53
N VAL A 47 -3.51 -4.50 1.37
CA VAL A 47 -3.72 -5.54 2.38
C VAL A 47 -2.61 -6.57 2.25
N SER A 48 -1.70 -6.61 3.24
CA SER A 48 -0.59 -7.57 3.29
C SER A 48 -1.02 -8.91 3.90
N GLY A 49 -2.09 -8.92 4.70
CA GLY A 49 -2.64 -10.13 5.28
C GLY A 49 -4.00 -9.87 5.91
N TYR A 50 -4.79 -10.92 6.05
CA TYR A 50 -6.06 -10.85 6.78
C TYR A 50 -6.42 -12.17 7.44
N THR A 51 -7.28 -12.10 8.46
CA THR A 51 -7.90 -13.27 9.10
C THR A 51 -9.34 -12.94 9.49
N VAL A 52 -10.15 -13.97 9.65
CA VAL A 52 -11.57 -13.84 9.98
C VAL A 52 -11.85 -14.54 11.32
N ALA A 53 -12.39 -13.79 12.27
CA ALA A 53 -12.84 -14.31 13.55
C ALA A 53 -14.07 -15.22 13.42
N ASP A 54 -14.38 -15.97 14.47
CA ASP A 54 -15.59 -16.80 14.52
C ASP A 54 -16.88 -15.97 14.50
N SER A 55 -16.81 -14.74 14.99
CA SER A 55 -17.88 -13.71 14.93
C SER A 55 -18.18 -13.21 13.51
N GLY A 56 -17.27 -13.42 12.55
CA GLY A 56 -17.35 -12.87 11.18
C GLY A 56 -16.64 -11.53 11.01
N GLU A 57 -16.09 -10.96 12.07
CA GLU A 57 -15.23 -9.78 12.00
C GLU A 57 -13.92 -10.12 11.28
N VAL A 58 -13.37 -9.15 10.56
CA VAL A 58 -12.15 -9.34 9.76
C VAL A 58 -11.04 -8.45 10.32
N TYR A 59 -9.89 -9.04 10.56
CA TYR A 59 -8.68 -8.32 10.92
C TYR A 59 -7.77 -8.24 9.70
N LEU A 60 -7.30 -7.03 9.39
CA LEU A 60 -6.44 -6.71 8.26
C LEU A 60 -5.09 -6.21 8.76
N PHE A 61 -4.02 -6.67 8.14
CA PHE A 61 -2.73 -6.01 8.19
C PHE A 61 -2.58 -5.19 6.92
N VAL A 62 -2.59 -3.87 7.06
CA VAL A 62 -2.52 -2.92 5.95
C VAL A 62 -1.18 -2.23 5.98
N THR A 63 -0.50 -2.24 4.86
CA THR A 63 0.73 -1.49 4.64
C THR A 63 0.41 -0.25 3.82
N LYS A 64 0.98 0.89 4.21
CA LYS A 64 0.81 2.19 3.56
C LYS A 64 2.18 2.73 3.16
N ASN A 65 2.32 3.18 1.92
CA ASN A 65 3.46 3.98 1.50
C ASN A 65 3.04 5.45 1.44
N GLN A 66 3.86 6.30 2.00
CA GLN A 66 3.70 7.75 1.96
C GLN A 66 4.99 8.38 1.44
N MET A 67 4.85 9.28 0.48
CA MET A 67 5.98 10.03 -0.04
C MET A 67 6.45 11.08 0.96
N ASP A 68 7.73 11.02 1.32
CA ASP A 68 8.39 12.05 2.12
C ASP A 68 8.95 13.15 1.20
N GLU A 69 8.12 14.13 0.89
CA GLU A 69 8.49 15.25 0.03
C GLU A 69 9.69 16.05 0.60
N SER A 70 9.86 16.03 1.94
CA SER A 70 10.97 16.74 2.58
C SER A 70 12.34 16.10 2.32
N SER A 71 12.37 14.86 1.82
CA SER A 71 13.60 14.16 1.44
C SER A 71 14.22 14.70 0.15
N VAL A 72 13.47 15.49 -0.64
CA VAL A 72 13.92 16.05 -1.92
C VAL A 72 14.25 17.52 -1.73
N THR A 73 15.45 17.92 -2.12
CA THR A 73 15.92 19.31 -2.02
C THR A 73 15.80 20.10 -3.32
N GLU A 74 15.57 19.42 -4.43
CA GLU A 74 15.39 20.01 -5.74
C GLU A 74 13.97 20.56 -5.90
N ASP A 75 13.85 21.71 -6.57
CA ASP A 75 12.56 22.33 -6.90
C ASP A 75 12.19 21.94 -8.34
N TYR A 76 11.12 21.18 -8.46
CA TYR A 76 10.57 20.71 -9.73
C TYR A 76 9.32 21.50 -10.18
N SER A 77 9.03 22.66 -9.59
CA SER A 77 7.81 23.44 -9.89
C SER A 77 7.69 23.86 -11.35
N ASP A 78 8.83 24.09 -12.01
CA ASP A 78 8.89 24.52 -13.41
C ASP A 78 9.23 23.37 -14.37
N ALA A 79 9.14 22.10 -13.93
CA ALA A 79 9.50 20.95 -14.73
C ALA A 79 8.62 20.80 -15.97
N THR A 80 9.23 20.33 -17.03
CA THR A 80 8.64 20.14 -18.35
C THR A 80 8.59 18.66 -18.74
N LEU A 81 7.92 18.34 -19.86
CA LEU A 81 7.98 16.99 -20.43
C LEU A 81 9.42 16.58 -20.77
N ASP A 82 10.23 17.50 -21.29
CA ASP A 82 11.62 17.21 -21.66
C ASP A 82 12.46 16.79 -20.43
N ASP A 83 12.18 17.38 -19.25
CA ASP A 83 12.84 17.00 -18.01
C ASP A 83 12.44 15.58 -17.58
N VAL A 84 11.17 15.23 -17.72
CA VAL A 84 10.68 13.87 -17.44
C VAL A 84 11.31 12.85 -18.38
N LEU A 85 11.31 13.12 -19.69
CA LEU A 85 11.89 12.21 -20.68
C LEU A 85 13.41 12.05 -20.49
N SER A 86 14.09 13.13 -20.13
CA SER A 86 15.51 13.10 -19.79
C SER A 86 15.78 12.24 -18.54
N TYR A 87 14.94 12.40 -17.50
CA TYR A 87 15.03 11.57 -16.31
C TYR A 87 14.86 10.08 -16.65
N MET A 88 13.82 9.73 -17.43
CA MET A 88 13.56 8.34 -17.84
C MET A 88 14.71 7.77 -18.67
N ALA A 89 15.31 8.57 -19.54
CA ALA A 89 16.48 8.14 -20.30
C ALA A 89 17.70 7.91 -19.42
N ASP A 90 17.98 8.83 -18.50
CA ASP A 90 19.19 8.78 -17.65
C ASP A 90 19.10 7.73 -16.56
N GLN A 91 17.94 7.59 -15.90
CA GLN A 91 17.77 6.68 -14.77
C GLN A 91 17.35 5.27 -15.19
N TRP A 92 16.55 5.14 -16.25
CA TRP A 92 16.02 3.85 -16.69
C TRP A 92 16.66 3.33 -17.98
N GLY A 93 17.50 4.14 -18.60
CA GLY A 93 18.22 3.75 -19.82
C GLY A 93 17.32 3.68 -21.06
N TYR A 94 16.21 4.41 -21.08
CA TYR A 94 15.28 4.44 -22.20
C TYR A 94 15.86 5.23 -23.38
N SER A 95 15.49 4.81 -24.61
CA SER A 95 15.63 5.71 -25.75
C SER A 95 14.61 6.85 -25.65
N ALA A 96 14.84 7.96 -26.33
CA ALA A 96 13.87 9.07 -26.33
C ALA A 96 12.48 8.64 -26.82
N GLU A 97 12.42 7.75 -27.82
CA GLU A 97 11.17 7.20 -28.36
C GLU A 97 10.45 6.31 -27.34
N ASP A 98 11.19 5.44 -26.63
CA ASP A 98 10.61 4.57 -25.59
C ASP A 98 10.15 5.38 -24.38
N ALA A 99 10.92 6.40 -23.96
CA ALA A 99 10.54 7.27 -22.86
C ALA A 99 9.23 8.03 -23.16
N GLU A 100 9.12 8.63 -24.34
CA GLU A 100 7.89 9.34 -24.75
C GLU A 100 6.69 8.39 -24.85
N LYS A 101 6.91 7.21 -25.42
CA LYS A 101 5.86 6.19 -25.53
C LYS A 101 5.37 5.75 -24.16
N ASP A 102 6.29 5.37 -23.26
CA ASP A 102 5.93 4.86 -21.93
C ASP A 102 5.32 5.96 -21.07
N TRP A 103 5.80 7.22 -21.19
CA TRP A 103 5.16 8.34 -20.54
C TRP A 103 3.68 8.44 -20.93
N ASN A 104 3.37 8.43 -22.23
CA ASN A 104 2.02 8.58 -22.73
C ASN A 104 1.13 7.37 -22.42
N ASP A 105 1.68 6.15 -22.47
CA ASP A 105 0.91 4.92 -22.32
C ASP A 105 0.59 4.62 -20.83
N TYR A 106 1.50 5.00 -19.90
CA TYR A 106 1.41 4.51 -18.52
C TYR A 106 1.38 5.62 -17.46
N TYR A 107 2.14 6.71 -17.63
CA TYR A 107 2.34 7.68 -16.55
C TYR A 107 1.50 8.94 -16.67
N ALA A 108 1.36 9.52 -17.85
CA ALA A 108 0.75 10.83 -18.04
C ALA A 108 -0.64 10.95 -17.37
N LYS A 109 -1.45 9.91 -17.43
CA LYS A 109 -2.81 9.88 -16.85
C LYS A 109 -2.82 10.10 -15.32
N ASP A 110 -1.81 9.57 -14.60
CA ASP A 110 -1.74 9.62 -13.15
C ASP A 110 -1.28 11.00 -12.63
N TYR A 111 -0.69 11.80 -13.53
CA TYR A 111 -0.20 13.16 -13.25
C TYR A 111 -0.99 14.24 -13.97
N THR A 112 -2.12 13.90 -14.57
CA THR A 112 -3.01 14.85 -15.28
C THR A 112 -4.24 15.14 -14.43
N ASP A 113 -4.50 16.42 -14.17
CA ASP A 113 -5.68 16.85 -13.42
C ASP A 113 -6.98 16.72 -14.25
N GLU A 114 -8.12 16.97 -13.62
CA GLU A 114 -9.44 16.93 -14.25
C GLU A 114 -9.62 17.95 -15.40
N ASN A 115 -8.77 18.97 -15.45
CA ASN A 115 -8.77 20.00 -16.50
C ASN A 115 -7.80 19.68 -17.64
N GLY A 116 -7.07 18.58 -17.55
CA GLY A 116 -6.09 18.13 -18.54
C GLY A 116 -4.71 18.76 -18.39
N ASN A 117 -4.41 19.41 -17.26
CA ASN A 117 -3.07 19.94 -17.00
C ASN A 117 -2.18 18.83 -16.41
N VAL A 118 -1.00 18.66 -17.00
CA VAL A 118 -0.03 17.67 -16.56
C VAL A 118 0.95 18.29 -15.56
N ASN A 119 1.13 17.63 -14.42
CA ASN A 119 2.09 18.03 -13.39
C ASN A 119 3.39 17.20 -13.49
N TYR A 120 4.29 17.61 -14.37
CA TYR A 120 5.59 16.96 -14.59
C TYR A 120 6.47 16.99 -13.34
N GLY A 121 6.42 18.10 -12.60
CA GLY A 121 7.18 18.25 -11.35
C GLY A 121 6.77 17.24 -10.30
N ARG A 122 5.48 16.88 -10.23
CA ARG A 122 4.99 15.85 -9.31
C ARG A 122 5.55 14.48 -9.65
N PHE A 123 5.67 14.13 -10.93
CA PHE A 123 6.33 12.91 -11.36
C PHE A 123 7.79 12.88 -10.89
N LEU A 124 8.58 13.92 -11.21
CA LEU A 124 10.00 13.96 -10.82
C LEU A 124 10.18 13.95 -9.30
N LEU A 125 9.32 14.66 -8.56
CA LEU A 125 9.33 14.62 -7.10
C LEU A 125 9.08 13.18 -6.60
N ALA A 126 8.08 12.49 -7.13
CA ALA A 126 7.76 11.12 -6.73
C ALA A 126 8.88 10.12 -7.04
N GLN A 127 9.65 10.36 -8.13
CA GLN A 127 10.78 9.49 -8.50
C GLN A 127 12.03 9.72 -7.63
N ASN A 128 12.16 10.90 -7.02
CA ASN A 128 13.34 11.27 -6.23
C ASN A 128 13.07 11.29 -4.71
N ALA A 129 11.82 11.25 -4.29
CA ALA A 129 11.46 11.24 -2.89
C ALA A 129 11.68 9.87 -2.24
N ARG A 130 12.04 9.88 -0.96
CA ARG A 130 12.00 8.70 -0.13
C ARG A 130 10.54 8.37 0.21
N PHE A 131 10.23 7.08 0.26
CA PHE A 131 8.95 6.61 0.76
C PHE A 131 9.08 6.12 2.20
N ILE A 132 8.14 6.54 3.03
CA ILE A 132 7.97 6.05 4.39
C ILE A 132 6.89 4.98 4.32
N GLN A 133 7.25 3.77 4.73
CA GLN A 133 6.31 2.68 4.88
C GLN A 133 5.81 2.62 6.31
N THR A 134 4.49 2.59 6.49
CA THR A 134 3.84 2.35 7.77
C THR A 134 2.92 1.16 7.67
N SER A 135 2.61 0.55 8.79
CA SER A 135 1.68 -0.59 8.85
C SER A 135 0.67 -0.39 9.94
N SER A 136 -0.56 -0.81 9.70
CA SER A 136 -1.67 -0.70 10.64
C SER A 136 -2.42 -2.02 10.73
N ILE A 137 -2.98 -2.28 11.90
CA ILE A 137 -4.00 -3.31 12.09
C ILE A 137 -5.36 -2.65 12.05
N LEU A 138 -6.24 -3.15 11.21
CA LEU A 138 -7.64 -2.74 11.14
C LEU A 138 -8.54 -3.90 11.54
N LYS A 139 -9.60 -3.60 12.29
CA LYS A 139 -10.71 -4.51 12.54
C LYS A 139 -11.92 -4.00 11.78
N VAL A 140 -12.46 -4.81 10.89
CA VAL A 140 -13.67 -4.52 10.13
C VAL A 140 -14.80 -5.36 10.70
N ASP A 141 -15.90 -4.72 11.05
CA ASP A 141 -17.09 -5.40 11.55
C ASP A 141 -17.87 -6.13 10.42
N THR A 142 -18.86 -6.89 10.79
CA THR A 142 -19.69 -7.66 9.83
C THR A 142 -20.53 -6.78 8.89
N SER A 143 -20.60 -5.48 9.16
CA SER A 143 -21.29 -4.48 8.32
C SER A 143 -20.33 -3.74 7.38
N GLY A 144 -19.02 -4.03 7.46
CA GLY A 144 -17.99 -3.39 6.65
C GLY A 144 -17.46 -2.07 7.22
N ASN A 145 -17.78 -1.74 8.49
CA ASN A 145 -17.23 -0.55 9.11
C ASN A 145 -15.91 -0.86 9.81
N ILE A 146 -14.97 0.10 9.78
CA ILE A 146 -13.74 0.01 10.56
C ILE A 146 -14.10 0.22 12.04
N ALA A 147 -14.01 -0.86 12.82
CA ALA A 147 -14.30 -0.84 14.25
C ALA A 147 -13.13 -0.29 15.07
N PHE A 148 -11.90 -0.59 14.64
CA PHE A 148 -10.70 0.07 15.14
C PHE A 148 -9.58 0.05 14.09
N GLU A 149 -8.64 0.99 14.22
CA GLU A 149 -7.40 1.05 13.48
C GLU A 149 -6.28 1.40 14.46
N GLN A 150 -5.18 0.65 14.39
CA GLN A 150 -4.01 0.87 15.23
C GLN A 150 -2.75 0.81 14.38
N ASP A 151 -2.02 1.91 14.36
CA ASP A 151 -0.70 1.96 13.73
C ASP A 151 0.30 1.12 14.51
N MET A 152 1.15 0.42 13.77
CA MET A 152 2.20 -0.42 14.31
C MET A 152 3.47 0.41 14.47
N ASP A 153 3.81 0.73 15.72
CA ASP A 153 5.12 1.30 16.06
C ASP A 153 6.06 0.16 16.48
N LEU A 154 6.92 -0.25 15.58
CA LEU A 154 7.90 -1.31 15.82
C LEU A 154 9.28 -0.78 16.24
N GLY A 155 9.34 0.50 16.59
CA GLY A 155 10.56 1.19 17.06
C GLY A 155 11.47 1.67 15.92
N ALA A 156 12.48 2.46 16.30
CA ALA A 156 13.34 3.23 15.39
C ALA A 156 14.21 2.41 14.42
N ASN A 157 14.25 1.10 14.55
CA ASN A 157 15.08 0.21 13.73
C ASN A 157 14.31 -0.55 12.64
N ALA A 158 12.98 -0.39 12.56
CA ALA A 158 12.15 -1.07 11.60
C ALA A 158 11.59 -0.04 10.60
N GLU A 159 12.31 0.20 9.51
CA GLU A 159 11.83 1.07 8.44
C GLU A 159 10.65 0.44 7.69
N ASN A 160 10.62 -0.91 7.63
CA ASN A 160 9.59 -1.65 6.91
C ASN A 160 9.22 -2.92 7.68
N VAL A 161 7.96 -3.32 7.53
CA VAL A 161 7.41 -4.52 8.17
C VAL A 161 6.64 -5.34 7.13
N SER A 162 6.89 -6.64 7.14
CA SER A 162 6.11 -7.59 6.35
C SER A 162 5.32 -8.52 7.26
N CYS A 163 4.06 -8.74 6.94
CA CYS A 163 3.22 -9.72 7.62
C CYS A 163 3.29 -11.05 6.88
N ASN A 164 3.93 -12.05 7.51
CA ASN A 164 4.06 -13.41 6.97
C ASN A 164 2.89 -14.31 7.36
N GLY A 165 2.08 -13.90 8.33
CA GLY A 165 0.92 -14.63 8.76
C GLY A 165 0.12 -13.86 9.80
N ILE A 166 -1.19 -14.06 9.78
CA ILE A 166 -2.15 -13.45 10.69
C ILE A 166 -3.20 -14.49 11.09
N ALA A 167 -3.48 -14.57 12.37
CA ALA A 167 -4.51 -15.47 12.91
C ALA A 167 -5.20 -14.83 14.11
N VAL A 168 -6.44 -15.22 14.35
CA VAL A 168 -7.22 -14.81 15.53
C VAL A 168 -7.69 -16.05 16.28
N ASP A 169 -7.57 -16.04 17.62
CA ASP A 169 -8.09 -17.12 18.45
C ASP A 169 -9.58 -16.93 18.80
N LYS A 170 -10.11 -17.85 19.61
CA LYS A 170 -11.54 -17.81 20.00
C LYS A 170 -11.85 -16.72 21.00
N GLU A 171 -10.85 -16.28 21.74
CA GLU A 171 -10.90 -15.18 22.70
C GLU A 171 -10.80 -13.81 22.03
N GLY A 172 -10.53 -13.75 20.70
CA GLY A 172 -10.37 -12.52 19.93
C GLY A 172 -8.95 -11.97 19.91
N ASN A 173 -7.97 -12.69 20.49
CA ASN A 173 -6.57 -12.25 20.42
C ASN A 173 -6.01 -12.47 19.02
N LEU A 174 -5.33 -11.46 18.50
CA LEU A 174 -4.71 -11.48 17.19
C LEU A 174 -3.23 -11.84 17.28
N TYR A 175 -2.81 -12.79 16.48
CA TYR A 175 -1.44 -13.26 16.35
C TYR A 175 -0.88 -12.88 14.99
N LEU A 176 0.24 -12.18 14.99
CA LEU A 176 0.92 -11.70 13.78
C LEU A 176 2.31 -12.30 13.72
N ALA A 177 2.63 -12.97 12.63
CA ALA A 177 3.99 -13.36 12.30
C ALA A 177 4.61 -12.29 11.41
N LEU A 178 5.52 -11.50 11.97
CA LEU A 178 6.10 -10.34 11.32
C LEU A 178 7.60 -10.54 11.10
N ASN A 179 8.13 -9.91 10.07
CA ASN A 179 9.56 -9.63 9.94
C ASN A 179 9.77 -8.16 9.56
N THR A 180 10.87 -7.61 10.05
CA THR A 180 11.29 -6.24 9.72
C THR A 180 12.43 -6.27 8.72
N TRP A 181 12.55 -5.24 7.92
CA TRP A 181 13.66 -5.02 7.01
C TRP A 181 13.93 -3.52 6.83
N SER A 182 15.15 -3.17 6.52
CA SER A 182 15.56 -1.80 6.22
C SER A 182 16.33 -1.76 4.90
N ASN A 183 16.44 -0.59 4.30
CA ASN A 183 17.35 -0.37 3.18
C ASN A 183 18.70 0.08 3.74
N ASN A 184 19.80 -0.42 3.15
CA ASN A 184 21.12 0.13 3.42
C ASN A 184 21.32 1.46 2.66
N ASP A 185 22.42 2.16 2.98
CA ASP A 185 22.78 3.44 2.34
C ASP A 185 22.88 3.37 0.79
N SER A 186 22.93 2.17 0.23
CA SER A 186 22.94 1.91 -1.22
C SER A 186 21.57 1.57 -1.78
N GLY A 187 20.50 1.69 -0.98
CA GLY A 187 19.13 1.36 -1.39
C GLY A 187 18.81 -0.12 -1.51
N ASN A 188 19.75 -1.01 -1.16
CA ASN A 188 19.48 -2.44 -1.16
C ASN A 188 18.79 -2.87 0.12
N SER A 189 17.73 -3.67 0.01
CA SER A 189 17.06 -4.25 1.16
C SER A 189 18.03 -5.12 1.96
N VAL A 190 18.18 -4.78 3.23
CA VAL A 190 18.85 -5.62 4.22
C VAL A 190 17.74 -6.18 5.10
N SER A 191 17.44 -7.47 4.98
CA SER A 191 16.54 -8.10 5.94
C SER A 191 17.25 -8.05 7.30
N SER A 192 16.59 -7.43 8.29
CA SER A 192 16.89 -7.83 9.66
C SER A 192 16.34 -9.26 9.77
N ASP A 193 17.15 -10.21 10.17
CA ASP A 193 16.68 -11.58 10.43
C ASP A 193 15.80 -11.66 11.68
N GLU A 194 15.18 -10.56 12.07
CA GLU A 194 14.30 -10.50 13.22
C GLU A 194 12.89 -10.90 12.81
N TYR A 195 12.55 -12.13 13.11
CA TYR A 195 11.19 -12.65 13.05
C TYR A 195 10.60 -12.61 14.46
N PHE A 196 9.42 -12.04 14.59
CA PHE A 196 8.73 -12.00 15.88
C PHE A 196 7.24 -12.28 15.72
N THR A 197 6.63 -12.74 16.81
CA THR A 197 5.18 -12.88 16.89
C THR A 197 4.66 -11.78 17.81
N LEU A 198 3.80 -10.93 17.30
CA LEU A 198 3.07 -9.96 18.09
C LEU A 198 1.70 -10.54 18.43
N VAL A 199 1.28 -10.37 19.67
CA VAL A 199 -0.07 -10.72 20.13
C VAL A 199 -0.76 -9.43 20.57
N ILE A 200 -1.93 -9.19 20.02
CA ILE A 200 -2.77 -8.03 20.34
C ILE A 200 -4.06 -8.57 20.95
N GLY A 201 -4.41 -8.13 22.15
CA GLY A 201 -5.66 -8.48 22.79
C GLY A 201 -6.88 -7.96 22.02
N GLU A 202 -8.07 -8.49 22.33
CA GLU A 202 -9.34 -8.09 21.71
C GLU A 202 -9.59 -6.56 21.81
N ASP A 203 -9.09 -5.94 22.87
CA ASP A 203 -9.19 -4.50 23.15
C ASP A 203 -8.08 -3.64 22.52
N GLY A 204 -7.19 -4.26 21.73
CA GLY A 204 -6.06 -3.59 21.11
C GLY A 204 -4.82 -3.43 21.99
N SER A 205 -4.78 -4.06 23.17
CA SER A 205 -3.66 -3.98 24.13
C SER A 205 -2.58 -5.04 23.91
#